data_af0467c4e9e293345937e8e8c7905adf
#
_entry.id   af0467c4e9e293345937e8e8c7905adf
#
_cell.length_a   1.000
_cell.length_b   1.000
_cell.length_c   1.000
_cell.angle_alpha   90.00
_cell.angle_beta   90.00
_cell.angle_gamma   90.00
#
_symmetry.space_group_name_H-M   'P 1'
#
loop_
_entity.id
_entity.type
_entity.pdbx_description
1 polymer ?
#
loop_
_entity_poly.entity_id
_entity_poly.type
_entity_poly.pdbx_seq_one_letter_code
_entity_poly.pdbx_strand_id
1 'polypeptide(L)'
;MDDLDRKIIIELEKNGRTSYKDIAKKLKVSDGTIRFRTRRMIQKNILRITASVNPFSLENSILALIGMELERRTHKKTMETISKLRGVVSVCNATGRYDLLVEVFLDSQKELNKFLMEDLSKIGGIKATETFVCLDAINKWVEMC
;
A
#
# COMPACT_ATOMS: atom_id res chain seq x y z
N MET A 1 8.99 -13.63 -13.26
CA MET A 1 7.83 -13.09 -13.99
C MET A 1 8.16 -13.11 -15.47
N ASP A 2 7.37 -13.84 -16.26
CA ASP A 2 7.53 -13.95 -17.71
C ASP A 2 6.49 -13.09 -18.45
N ASP A 3 6.51 -13.15 -19.80
CA ASP A 3 5.61 -12.36 -20.66
C ASP A 3 4.12 -12.70 -20.45
N LEU A 4 3.81 -13.99 -20.20
CA LEU A 4 2.43 -14.39 -19.91
C LEU A 4 1.95 -13.86 -18.56
N ASP A 5 2.81 -13.86 -17.53
CA ASP A 5 2.49 -13.27 -16.23
C ASP A 5 2.15 -11.77 -16.38
N ARG A 6 2.95 -11.03 -17.16
CA ARG A 6 2.69 -9.61 -17.44
C ARG A 6 1.35 -9.38 -18.15
N LYS A 7 1.03 -10.20 -19.17
CA LYS A 7 -0.25 -10.11 -19.88
C LYS A 7 -1.45 -10.40 -18.95
N ILE A 8 -1.32 -11.36 -18.03
CA ILE A 8 -2.35 -11.64 -17.03
C ILE A 8 -2.58 -10.41 -16.13
N ILE A 9 -1.51 -9.78 -15.64
CA ILE A 9 -1.59 -8.57 -14.80
C ILE A 9 -2.31 -7.46 -15.57
N ILE A 10 -1.93 -7.18 -16.81
CA ILE A 10 -2.55 -6.13 -17.65
C ILE A 10 -4.07 -6.36 -17.82
N GLU A 11 -4.51 -7.61 -18.00
CA GLU A 11 -5.96 -7.88 -18.10
C GLU A 11 -6.69 -7.68 -16.77
N LEU A 12 -6.06 -8.03 -15.65
CA LEU A 12 -6.60 -7.80 -14.30
C LEU A 12 -6.59 -6.31 -13.92
N GLU A 13 -5.59 -5.53 -14.35
CA GLU A 13 -5.55 -4.07 -14.16
C GLU A 13 -6.69 -3.36 -14.88
N LYS A 14 -7.05 -3.81 -16.08
CA LYS A 14 -8.19 -3.24 -16.83
C LYS A 14 -9.51 -3.46 -16.11
N ASN A 15 -9.70 -4.65 -15.55
CA ASN A 15 -10.85 -5.01 -14.76
C ASN A 15 -10.51 -6.19 -13.83
N GLY A 16 -10.32 -5.91 -12.55
CA GLY A 16 -10.01 -6.91 -11.52
C GLY A 16 -11.08 -7.99 -11.32
N ARG A 17 -12.28 -7.82 -11.92
CA ARG A 17 -13.38 -8.80 -11.92
C ARG A 17 -13.39 -9.72 -13.14
N THR A 18 -12.49 -9.54 -14.10
CA THR A 18 -12.41 -10.38 -15.30
C THR A 18 -12.22 -11.85 -14.90
N SER A 19 -13.06 -12.73 -15.43
CA SER A 19 -12.94 -14.15 -15.12
C SER A 19 -11.65 -14.75 -15.71
N TYR A 20 -11.08 -15.71 -15.00
CA TYR A 20 -9.90 -16.42 -15.52
C TYR A 20 -10.17 -17.11 -16.87
N LYS A 21 -11.41 -17.54 -17.10
CA LYS A 21 -11.85 -18.12 -18.36
C LYS A 21 -11.77 -17.10 -19.51
N ASP A 22 -12.17 -15.85 -19.28
CA ASP A 22 -12.11 -14.80 -20.29
C ASP A 22 -10.67 -14.38 -20.59
N ILE A 23 -9.84 -14.26 -19.56
CA ILE A 23 -8.39 -14.02 -19.72
C ILE A 23 -7.75 -15.16 -20.52
N ALA A 24 -8.07 -16.41 -20.19
CA ALA A 24 -7.55 -17.60 -20.87
C ALA A 24 -7.91 -17.60 -22.37
N LYS A 25 -9.19 -17.33 -22.68
CA LYS A 25 -9.65 -17.19 -24.07
C LYS A 25 -8.89 -16.12 -24.83
N LYS A 26 -8.70 -14.95 -24.23
CA LYS A 26 -8.02 -13.80 -24.83
C LYS A 26 -6.53 -14.08 -25.07
N LEU A 27 -5.88 -14.73 -24.11
CA LEU A 27 -4.44 -15.05 -24.19
C LEU A 27 -4.14 -16.39 -24.88
N LYS A 28 -5.18 -17.10 -25.35
CA LYS A 28 -5.08 -18.41 -26.04
C LYS A 28 -4.35 -19.47 -25.22
N VAL A 29 -4.66 -19.56 -23.94
CA VAL A 29 -4.15 -20.56 -22.99
C VAL A 29 -5.31 -21.23 -22.22
N SER A 30 -5.02 -22.24 -21.41
CA SER A 30 -6.06 -22.88 -20.58
C SER A 30 -6.41 -22.02 -19.35
N ASP A 31 -7.67 -22.16 -18.86
CA ASP A 31 -8.11 -21.56 -17.59
C ASP A 31 -7.22 -21.99 -16.41
N GLY A 32 -6.86 -23.26 -16.38
CA GLY A 32 -5.93 -23.81 -15.37
C GLY A 32 -4.58 -23.12 -15.37
N THR A 33 -4.06 -22.75 -16.54
CA THR A 33 -2.79 -21.99 -16.66
C THR A 33 -2.92 -20.61 -16.01
N ILE A 34 -4.00 -19.88 -16.30
CA ILE A 34 -4.24 -18.54 -15.71
C ILE A 34 -4.36 -18.66 -14.20
N ARG A 35 -5.20 -19.59 -13.70
CA ARG A 35 -5.41 -19.83 -12.28
C ARG A 35 -4.12 -20.15 -11.54
N PHE A 36 -3.32 -21.06 -12.07
CA PHE A 36 -2.05 -21.46 -11.48
C PHE A 36 -1.06 -20.28 -11.41
N ARG A 37 -0.91 -19.53 -12.51
CA ARG A 37 0.01 -18.39 -12.57
C ARG A 37 -0.41 -17.27 -11.67
N THR A 38 -1.68 -16.89 -11.65
CA THR A 38 -2.22 -15.85 -10.76
C THR A 38 -1.99 -16.22 -9.30
N ARG A 39 -2.33 -17.47 -8.89
CA ARG A 39 -2.08 -17.95 -7.52
C ARG A 39 -0.60 -17.89 -7.16
N ARG A 40 0.28 -18.33 -8.06
CA ARG A 40 1.74 -18.28 -7.86
C ARG A 40 2.24 -16.86 -7.67
N MET A 41 1.76 -15.90 -8.45
CA MET A 41 2.12 -14.48 -8.30
C MET A 41 1.65 -13.91 -6.97
N ILE A 42 0.44 -14.24 -6.54
CA ILE A 42 -0.10 -13.82 -5.23
C ILE A 42 0.75 -14.41 -4.09
N GLN A 43 1.05 -15.71 -4.13
CA GLN A 43 1.87 -16.39 -3.10
C GLN A 43 3.30 -15.83 -3.00
N LYS A 44 3.83 -15.30 -4.11
CA LYS A 44 5.16 -14.68 -4.17
C LYS A 44 5.14 -13.18 -3.90
N ASN A 45 4.01 -12.61 -3.47
CA ASN A 45 3.82 -11.17 -3.26
C ASN A 45 4.17 -10.31 -4.49
N ILE A 46 3.96 -10.83 -5.70
CA ILE A 46 4.15 -10.12 -6.97
C ILE A 46 2.85 -9.41 -7.37
N LEU A 47 1.70 -10.00 -7.07
CA LEU A 47 0.37 -9.51 -7.40
C LEU A 47 -0.51 -9.56 -6.16
N ARG A 48 -1.30 -8.50 -5.96
CA ARG A 48 -2.40 -8.47 -5.01
C ARG A 48 -3.66 -8.00 -5.74
N ILE A 49 -4.78 -8.69 -5.51
CA ILE A 49 -6.09 -8.33 -6.06
C ILE A 49 -6.93 -7.88 -4.88
N THR A 50 -7.29 -6.61 -4.87
CA THR A 50 -8.00 -5.97 -3.76
C THR A 50 -8.96 -4.91 -4.27
N ALA A 51 -9.88 -4.47 -3.42
CA ALA A 51 -10.66 -3.26 -3.65
C ALA A 51 -9.93 -2.05 -3.08
N SER A 52 -9.98 -0.94 -3.81
CA SER A 52 -9.45 0.33 -3.34
C SER A 52 -10.56 1.38 -3.37
N VAL A 53 -10.51 2.33 -2.45
CA VAL A 53 -11.47 3.43 -2.33
C VAL A 53 -10.79 4.76 -2.57
N ASN A 54 -11.54 5.75 -3.08
CA ASN A 54 -11.06 7.12 -3.08
C ASN A 54 -11.14 7.67 -1.65
N PRO A 55 -10.00 7.99 -0.99
CA PRO A 55 -9.99 8.44 0.40
C PRO A 55 -10.80 9.72 0.63
N PHE A 56 -10.89 10.58 -0.37
CA PHE A 56 -11.62 11.86 -0.29
C PHE A 56 -13.14 11.71 -0.50
N SER A 57 -13.63 10.50 -0.79
CA SER A 57 -15.07 10.19 -0.85
C SER A 57 -15.63 9.71 0.49
N LEU A 58 -14.79 9.54 1.51
CA LEU A 58 -15.18 9.09 2.83
C LEU A 58 -15.15 10.28 3.80
N GLU A 59 -16.28 10.52 4.46
CA GLU A 59 -16.41 11.61 5.42
C GLU A 59 -15.44 11.46 6.59
N ASN A 60 -14.85 12.58 7.02
CA ASN A 60 -13.92 12.68 8.14
C ASN A 60 -12.59 11.90 8.01
N SER A 61 -12.41 11.09 6.96
CA SER A 61 -11.17 10.35 6.76
C SER A 61 -10.00 11.29 6.45
N ILE A 62 -8.81 10.88 6.85
CA ILE A 62 -7.58 11.62 6.65
C ILE A 62 -6.54 10.75 5.99
N LEU A 63 -6.04 11.25 4.88
CA LEU A 63 -4.85 10.73 4.22
C LEU A 63 -3.67 11.64 4.58
N ALA A 64 -2.59 11.07 5.09
CA ALA A 64 -1.39 11.83 5.38
C ALA A 64 -0.12 11.08 4.95
N LEU A 65 0.91 11.85 4.59
CA LEU A 65 2.26 11.38 4.38
C LEU A 65 3.12 11.86 5.53
N ILE A 66 3.88 10.95 6.14
CA ILE A 66 4.75 11.24 7.26
C ILE A 66 6.19 10.96 6.86
N GLY A 67 6.99 12.01 6.76
CA GLY A 67 8.43 11.92 6.60
C GLY A 67 9.09 11.69 7.96
N MET A 68 10.00 10.73 8.05
CA MET A 68 10.68 10.36 9.29
C MET A 68 12.18 10.39 9.12
N GLU A 69 12.87 11.06 10.04
CA GLU A 69 14.32 10.97 10.24
C GLU A 69 14.59 9.93 11.33
N LEU A 70 15.55 9.03 11.11
CA LEU A 70 15.91 7.98 12.05
C LEU A 70 17.27 8.24 12.67
N GLU A 71 17.46 7.80 13.92
CA GLU A 71 18.75 7.89 14.60
C GLU A 71 19.84 7.02 13.97
N ARG A 72 19.44 5.90 13.36
CA ARG A 72 20.34 4.92 12.73
C ARG A 72 19.75 4.45 11.39
N ARG A 73 20.61 4.18 10.41
CA ARG A 73 20.23 3.71 9.08
C ARG A 73 19.74 2.24 9.00
N THR A 74 19.41 1.60 10.12
CA THR A 74 18.90 0.22 10.14
C THR A 74 17.36 0.22 10.07
N HIS A 75 16.84 0.30 8.85
CA HIS A 75 15.42 0.64 8.64
C HIS A 75 14.46 -0.57 8.67
N LYS A 76 14.93 -1.78 8.35
CA LYS A 76 14.04 -2.93 8.10
C LYS A 76 13.13 -3.25 9.28
N LYS A 77 13.66 -3.38 10.48
CA LYS A 77 12.87 -3.68 11.69
C LYS A 77 11.89 -2.56 12.02
N THR A 78 12.33 -1.31 11.90
CA THR A 78 11.47 -0.13 12.12
C THR A 78 10.34 -0.08 11.10
N MET A 79 10.62 -0.31 9.81
CA MET A 79 9.61 -0.40 8.76
C MET A 79 8.59 -1.50 9.03
N GLU A 80 9.05 -2.70 9.41
CA GLU A 80 8.17 -3.83 9.75
C GLU A 80 7.29 -3.54 10.97
N THR A 81 7.79 -2.78 11.94
CA THR A 81 7.02 -2.37 13.12
C THR A 81 5.98 -1.33 12.75
N ILE A 82 6.36 -0.29 12.01
CA ILE A 82 5.45 0.77 11.55
C ILE A 82 4.36 0.20 10.64
N SER A 83 4.71 -0.70 9.72
CA SER A 83 3.75 -1.28 8.77
C SER A 83 2.62 -2.09 9.40
N LYS A 84 2.74 -2.46 10.68
CA LYS A 84 1.71 -3.18 11.44
C LYS A 84 0.78 -2.26 12.22
N LEU A 85 1.07 -0.97 12.27
CA LEU A 85 0.20 0.00 12.94
C LEU A 85 -1.08 0.20 12.13
N ARG A 86 -2.19 0.38 12.84
CA ARG A 86 -3.49 0.65 12.22
C ARG A 86 -3.43 1.90 11.37
N GLY A 87 -4.02 1.82 10.19
CA GLY A 87 -4.10 2.94 9.25
C GLY A 87 -2.85 3.13 8.39
N VAL A 88 -1.79 2.36 8.59
CA VAL A 88 -0.60 2.43 7.72
C VAL A 88 -0.89 1.74 6.39
N VAL A 89 -0.86 2.52 5.32
CA VAL A 89 -1.05 2.05 3.94
C VAL A 89 0.26 1.55 3.35
N SER A 90 1.34 2.30 3.55
CA SER A 90 2.67 1.94 3.04
C SER A 90 3.79 2.53 3.88
N VAL A 91 4.94 1.86 3.86
CA VAL A 91 6.19 2.33 4.45
C VAL A 91 7.29 2.16 3.42
N CYS A 92 7.90 3.25 3.01
CA CYS A 92 8.97 3.26 2.02
C CYS A 92 10.28 3.75 2.65
N ASN A 93 11.38 3.05 2.37
CA ASN A 93 12.72 3.60 2.59
C ASN A 93 13.01 4.58 1.46
N ALA A 94 13.42 5.79 1.80
CA ALA A 94 13.59 6.88 0.85
C ALA A 94 15.03 7.38 0.83
N THR A 95 15.41 8.04 -0.26
CA THR A 95 16.63 8.84 -0.37
C THR A 95 16.24 10.31 -0.33
N GLY A 96 16.97 11.12 0.41
CA GLY A 96 16.70 12.55 0.52
C GLY A 96 16.64 12.98 1.98
N ARG A 97 15.77 13.96 2.28
CA ARG A 97 15.65 14.55 3.62
C ARG A 97 15.20 13.55 4.67
N TYR A 98 14.23 12.67 4.32
CA TYR A 98 13.70 11.66 5.24
C TYR A 98 14.26 10.28 4.92
N ASP A 99 14.49 9.48 5.95
CA ASP A 99 14.91 8.09 5.84
C ASP A 99 13.71 7.19 5.47
N LEU A 100 12.52 7.50 6.02
CA LEU A 100 11.28 6.80 5.71
C LEU A 100 10.19 7.78 5.28
N LEU A 101 9.34 7.31 4.36
CA LEU A 101 8.06 7.91 4.02
C LEU A 101 6.97 6.91 4.37
N VAL A 102 6.06 7.31 5.22
CA VAL A 102 4.94 6.50 5.70
C VAL A 102 3.64 7.13 5.24
N GLU A 103 2.83 6.37 4.55
CA GLU A 103 1.49 6.77 4.17
C GLU A 103 0.49 6.19 5.16
N VAL A 104 -0.38 7.03 5.69
CA VAL A 104 -1.44 6.63 6.61
C VAL A 104 -2.81 7.09 6.11
N PHE A 105 -3.80 6.21 6.28
CA PHE A 105 -5.20 6.49 6.02
C PHE A 105 -6.02 6.17 7.27
N LEU A 106 -6.66 7.18 7.86
CA LEU A 106 -7.28 7.12 9.17
C LEU A 106 -8.70 7.71 9.13
N ASP A 107 -9.56 7.23 10.03
CA ASP A 107 -10.98 7.55 10.04
C ASP A 107 -11.29 8.98 10.51
N SER A 108 -10.32 9.67 11.16
CA SER A 108 -10.53 11.02 11.68
C SER A 108 -9.23 11.72 12.09
N GLN A 109 -9.32 13.04 12.29
CA GLN A 109 -8.24 13.85 12.90
C GLN A 109 -7.84 13.34 14.30
N LYS A 110 -8.78 12.83 15.07
CA LYS A 110 -8.49 12.24 16.39
C LYS A 110 -7.60 11.01 16.28
N GLU A 111 -7.86 10.15 15.31
CA GLU A 111 -7.03 8.96 15.05
C GLU A 111 -5.64 9.35 14.55
N LEU A 112 -5.52 10.40 13.73
CA LEU A 112 -4.19 10.92 13.32
C LEU A 112 -3.40 11.44 14.53
N ASN A 113 -4.04 12.21 15.41
CA ASN A 113 -3.38 12.68 16.63
C ASN A 113 -2.93 11.52 17.53
N LYS A 114 -3.78 10.50 17.70
CA LYS A 114 -3.43 9.30 18.46
C LYS A 114 -2.26 8.55 17.81
N PHE A 115 -2.29 8.36 16.50
CA PHE A 115 -1.21 7.72 15.76
C PHE A 115 0.13 8.42 15.98
N LEU A 116 0.16 9.76 15.85
CA LEU A 116 1.38 10.54 16.01
C LEU A 116 1.89 10.56 17.45
N MET A 117 1.00 10.78 18.43
CA MET A 117 1.37 11.01 19.82
C MET A 117 1.51 9.72 20.65
N GLU A 118 0.78 8.67 20.31
CA GLU A 118 0.77 7.43 21.08
C GLU A 118 1.44 6.27 20.36
N ASP A 119 1.10 6.03 19.09
CA ASP A 119 1.56 4.83 18.40
C ASP A 119 3.00 4.99 17.90
N LEU A 120 3.32 6.09 17.24
CA LEU A 120 4.68 6.38 16.78
C LEU A 120 5.65 6.64 17.94
N SER A 121 5.20 7.27 19.01
CA SER A 121 6.06 7.56 20.18
C SER A 121 6.59 6.31 20.89
N LYS A 122 5.93 5.16 20.73
CA LYS A 122 6.37 3.85 21.25
C LYS A 122 7.47 3.21 20.42
N ILE A 123 7.73 3.73 19.21
CA ILE A 123 8.73 3.19 18.31
C ILE A 123 10.06 3.92 18.55
N GLY A 124 11.02 3.22 19.10
CA GLY A 124 12.36 3.78 19.31
C GLY A 124 13.12 4.00 18.02
N GLY A 125 14.04 4.98 18.07
CA GLY A 125 14.95 5.29 16.95
C GLY A 125 14.37 6.24 15.90
N ILE A 126 13.19 6.83 16.14
CA ILE A 126 12.66 7.95 15.36
C ILE A 126 13.20 9.25 15.97
N LYS A 127 13.97 10.02 15.20
CA LYS A 127 14.57 11.28 15.60
C LYS A 127 13.61 12.46 15.43
N ALA A 128 12.93 12.51 14.27
CA ALA A 128 11.99 13.57 13.93
C ALA A 128 10.96 13.06 12.93
N THR A 129 9.79 13.69 12.93
CA THR A 129 8.73 13.45 11.96
C THR A 129 8.17 14.76 11.41
N GLU A 130 7.79 14.76 10.15
CA GLU A 130 7.04 15.84 9.53
C GLU A 130 5.80 15.25 8.85
N THR A 131 4.62 15.77 9.15
CA THR A 131 3.35 15.23 8.67
C THR A 131 2.73 16.16 7.64
N PHE A 132 2.44 15.63 6.47
CA PHE A 132 1.74 16.31 5.38
C PHE A 132 0.34 15.72 5.26
N VAL A 133 -0.67 16.47 5.69
CA VAL A 133 -2.06 16.07 5.50
C VAL A 133 -2.46 16.39 4.06
N CYS A 134 -2.93 15.38 3.33
CA CYS A 134 -3.40 15.55 1.96
C CYS A 134 -4.80 16.20 1.98
N LEU A 135 -4.92 17.36 1.37
CA LEU A 135 -6.19 18.08 1.27
C LEU A 135 -7.02 17.61 0.07
N ASP A 136 -6.36 17.19 -1.00
CA ASP A 136 -6.96 16.65 -2.22
C ASP A 136 -5.92 15.87 -3.01
N ALA A 137 -6.35 14.97 -3.90
CA ALA A 137 -5.45 14.27 -4.82
C ALA A 137 -6.19 13.77 -6.07
N ILE A 138 -5.46 13.66 -7.17
CA ILE A 138 -5.93 13.08 -8.42
C ILE A 138 -5.42 11.65 -8.55
N ASN A 139 -6.28 10.71 -8.93
CA ASN A 139 -5.94 9.29 -9.13
C ASN A 139 -5.37 8.61 -7.86
N LYS A 140 -5.79 9.04 -6.68
CA LYS A 140 -5.39 8.43 -5.41
C LYS A 140 -6.42 7.41 -4.94
N TRP A 141 -5.93 6.22 -4.68
CA TRP A 141 -6.71 5.09 -4.19
C TRP A 141 -6.00 4.47 -3.00
N VAL A 142 -6.75 4.06 -1.99
CA VAL A 142 -6.24 3.38 -0.79
C VAL A 142 -7.05 2.12 -0.50
N GLU A 143 -6.45 1.19 0.23
CA GLU A 143 -7.17 0.06 0.81
C GLU A 143 -7.67 0.45 2.19
N MET A 144 -8.88 0.00 2.52
CA MET A 144 -9.40 0.14 3.89
C MET A 144 -8.71 -0.89 4.77
N CYS A 145 -8.05 -0.42 5.84
CA CYS A 145 -7.34 -1.25 6.82
C CYS A 145 -8.26 -1.71 7.94
#